data_47d6411896ce2d2ea0503abcc56efd9d
#
_entry.id   47d6411896ce2d2ea0503abcc56efd9d
#
_cell.length_a   1.000
_cell.length_b   1.000
_cell.length_c   1.000
_cell.angle_alpha   90.00
_cell.angle_beta   90.00
_cell.angle_gamma   90.00
#
_symmetry.space_group_name_H-M   'P 1'
#
loop_
_entity.id
_entity.type
_entity.pdbx_description
1 polymer ?
#
loop_
_entity_poly.entity_id
_entity_poly.type
_entity_poly.pdbx_seq_one_letter_code
_entity_poly.pdbx_strand_id
1 'polypeptide(L)'
;MIIRSITPADQEQLLLLEEELHDNEGKEHRAILEEALGSKETISLLAEQAGDAVAYLLATEDQPLKGNLIVLRLAVRPAFQGQGYGSILIAALKDLAVQKEKEAIWIDCSEDLLSYFSQQGFRDEAESDRGIHMVWER
;
A
#
# COMPACT_ATOMS: atom_id res chain seq x y z
N MET A 1 10.65 -10.80 11.36
CA MET A 1 9.96 -9.72 10.58
C MET A 1 9.10 -8.89 11.51
N ILE A 2 9.14 -7.59 11.31
CA ILE A 2 8.36 -6.63 12.10
C ILE A 2 7.45 -5.84 11.16
N ILE A 3 6.17 -5.71 11.50
CA ILE A 3 5.24 -4.81 10.82
C ILE A 3 4.95 -3.64 11.76
N ARG A 4 5.19 -2.43 11.30
CA ARG A 4 5.03 -1.22 12.09
C ARG A 4 4.65 -0.02 11.22
N SER A 5 4.28 1.09 11.86
CA SER A 5 4.04 2.34 11.16
C SER A 5 5.36 2.92 10.63
N ILE A 6 5.26 3.69 9.55
CA ILE A 6 6.40 4.41 8.99
C ILE A 6 6.68 5.65 9.83
N THR A 7 7.96 5.93 10.10
CA THR A 7 8.40 7.14 10.77
C THR A 7 9.23 8.00 9.82
N PRO A 8 9.46 9.29 10.12
CA PRO A 8 10.30 10.14 9.26
C PRO A 8 11.73 9.57 9.06
N ALA A 9 12.23 8.79 10.03
CA ALA A 9 13.55 8.17 9.93
C ALA A 9 13.62 7.10 8.83
N ASP A 10 12.47 6.58 8.37
CA ASP A 10 12.42 5.54 7.34
C ASP A 10 12.45 6.11 5.92
N GLN A 11 12.30 7.42 5.76
CA GLN A 11 12.09 8.05 4.44
C GLN A 11 13.20 7.72 3.44
N GLU A 12 14.46 7.78 3.86
CA GLU A 12 15.58 7.49 2.95
C GLU A 12 15.55 6.05 2.43
N GLN A 13 15.29 5.08 3.30
CA GLN A 13 15.21 3.69 2.89
C GLN A 13 14.05 3.44 1.93
N LEU A 14 12.91 4.10 2.16
CA LEU A 14 11.75 3.95 1.28
C LEU A 14 11.99 4.59 -0.09
N LEU A 15 12.70 5.72 -0.13
CA LEU A 15 13.09 6.33 -1.40
C LEU A 15 14.05 5.46 -2.19
N LEU A 16 14.99 4.81 -1.51
CA LEU A 16 15.89 3.84 -2.15
C LEU A 16 15.13 2.64 -2.69
N LEU A 17 14.14 2.15 -1.94
CA LEU A 17 13.27 1.06 -2.37
C LEU A 17 12.54 1.44 -3.67
N GLU A 18 11.99 2.65 -3.73
CA GLU A 18 11.30 3.13 -4.93
C GLU A 18 12.24 3.29 -6.11
N GLU A 19 13.47 3.76 -5.89
CA GLU A 19 14.48 3.83 -6.95
C GLU A 19 14.83 2.46 -7.52
N GLU A 20 14.88 1.43 -6.68
CA GLU A 20 15.11 0.05 -7.13
C GLU A 20 13.97 -0.47 -8.00
N LEU A 21 12.74 -0.02 -7.76
CA LEU A 21 11.56 -0.44 -8.52
C LEU A 21 11.40 0.31 -9.84
N HIS A 22 11.75 1.61 -9.85
CA HIS A 22 11.48 2.50 -10.98
C HIS A 22 12.65 3.46 -11.21
N ASP A 23 13.40 3.25 -12.25
CA ASP A 23 14.58 4.07 -12.56
C ASP A 23 14.26 5.55 -12.83
N ASN A 24 13.04 5.86 -13.31
CA ASN A 24 12.68 7.20 -13.78
C ASN A 24 11.47 7.83 -13.09
N GLU A 25 10.75 7.11 -12.24
CA GLU A 25 9.52 7.58 -11.61
C GLU A 25 9.69 7.99 -10.14
N GLY A 26 10.94 8.03 -9.66
CA GLY A 26 11.22 8.30 -8.26
C GLY A 26 10.69 9.62 -7.71
N LYS A 27 10.50 10.63 -8.58
CA LYS A 27 10.00 11.94 -8.15
C LYS A 27 8.52 11.90 -7.76
N GLU A 28 7.69 11.15 -8.51
CA GLU A 28 6.27 11.02 -8.21
C GLU A 28 6.06 10.25 -6.91
N HIS A 29 6.78 9.15 -6.75
CA HIS A 29 6.69 8.34 -5.55
C HIS A 29 7.22 9.07 -4.32
N ARG A 30 8.25 9.91 -4.50
CA ARG A 30 8.76 10.76 -3.44
C ARG A 30 7.69 11.75 -2.96
N ALA A 31 7.00 12.41 -3.88
CA ALA A 31 5.95 13.36 -3.55
C ALA A 31 4.79 12.68 -2.81
N ILE A 32 4.37 11.51 -3.27
CA ILE A 32 3.32 10.72 -2.61
C ILE A 32 3.75 10.35 -1.18
N LEU A 33 4.97 9.88 -1.03
CA LEU A 33 5.51 9.47 0.27
C LEU A 33 5.60 10.66 1.23
N GLU A 34 6.14 11.79 0.78
CA GLU A 34 6.26 13.00 1.61
C GLU A 34 4.90 13.53 2.05
N GLU A 35 3.94 13.58 1.14
CA GLU A 35 2.59 14.03 1.43
C GLU A 35 1.91 13.07 2.43
N ALA A 36 2.04 11.78 2.22
CA ALA A 36 1.46 10.76 3.08
C ALA A 36 2.03 10.83 4.50
N LEU A 37 3.34 10.97 4.64
CA LEU A 37 3.98 11.05 5.96
C LEU A 37 3.65 12.34 6.70
N GLY A 38 3.30 13.41 5.97
CA GLY A 38 2.87 14.67 6.56
C GLY A 38 1.40 14.71 6.97
N SER A 39 0.61 13.72 6.62
CA SER A 39 -0.82 13.68 6.89
C SER A 39 -1.13 12.75 8.07
N LYS A 40 -1.92 13.24 9.02
CA LYS A 40 -2.40 12.44 10.15
C LYS A 40 -3.45 11.42 9.76
N GLU A 41 -4.06 11.58 8.58
CA GLU A 41 -5.12 10.71 8.09
C GLU A 41 -4.59 9.51 7.30
N THR A 42 -3.31 9.49 7.01
CA THR A 42 -2.68 8.40 6.26
C THR A 42 -2.34 7.25 7.20
N ILE A 43 -2.77 6.05 6.79
CA ILE A 43 -2.34 4.81 7.41
C ILE A 43 -1.06 4.38 6.72
N SER A 44 -0.01 4.14 7.48
CA SER A 44 1.26 3.67 6.94
C SER A 44 1.66 2.38 7.62
N LEU A 45 2.09 1.41 6.82
CA LEU A 45 2.59 0.11 7.31
C LEU A 45 3.91 -0.18 6.63
N LEU A 46 4.88 -0.63 7.40
CA LEU A 46 6.20 -0.97 6.91
C LEU A 46 6.56 -2.38 7.39
N ALA A 47 7.07 -3.19 6.48
CA ALA A 47 7.65 -4.49 6.82
C ALA A 47 9.16 -4.34 6.91
N GLU A 48 9.72 -4.72 8.06
CA GLU A 48 11.13 -4.64 8.37
C GLU A 48 11.68 -6.05 8.57
N GLN A 49 12.80 -6.34 7.94
CA GLN A 49 13.51 -7.61 8.08
C GLN A 49 14.97 -7.32 8.37
N ALA A 50 15.47 -7.82 9.52
CA ALA A 50 16.86 -7.63 9.93
C ALA A 50 17.29 -6.15 9.94
N GLY A 51 16.40 -5.25 10.34
CA GLY A 51 16.66 -3.81 10.43
C GLY A 51 16.45 -3.03 9.13
N ASP A 52 16.15 -3.71 8.03
CA ASP A 52 15.96 -3.06 6.73
C ASP A 52 14.48 -3.01 6.33
N ALA A 53 14.05 -1.89 5.77
CA ALA A 53 12.72 -1.74 5.20
C ALA A 53 12.65 -2.53 3.89
N VAL A 54 11.78 -3.53 3.81
CA VAL A 54 11.67 -4.40 2.63
C VAL A 54 10.37 -4.20 1.86
N ALA A 55 9.34 -3.63 2.50
CA ALA A 55 8.07 -3.37 1.85
C ALA A 55 7.30 -2.32 2.63
N TYR A 56 6.38 -1.62 1.97
CA TYR A 56 5.51 -0.67 2.66
C TYR A 56 4.17 -0.50 1.96
N LEU A 57 3.20 -0.02 2.73
CA LEU A 57 1.85 0.24 2.25
C LEU A 57 1.40 1.59 2.80
N LEU A 58 0.80 2.40 1.94
CA LEU A 58 0.14 3.66 2.31
C LEU A 58 -1.33 3.57 1.94
N ALA A 59 -2.20 4.00 2.85
CA ALA A 59 -3.63 4.04 2.62
C ALA A 59 -4.22 5.28 3.29
N THR A 60 -5.37 5.71 2.82
CA THR A 60 -6.09 6.84 3.39
C THR A 60 -7.58 6.52 3.45
N GLU A 61 -8.33 7.30 4.23
CA GLU A 61 -9.78 7.20 4.25
C GLU A 61 -10.36 7.94 3.05
N ASP A 62 -11.42 7.39 2.44
CA ASP A 62 -12.14 8.11 1.39
C ASP A 62 -12.90 9.30 1.99
N GLN A 63 -13.05 10.34 1.20
CA GLN A 63 -13.75 11.55 1.62
C GLN A 63 -15.06 11.72 0.84
N PRO A 64 -16.10 12.34 1.42
CA PRO A 64 -16.19 12.85 2.79
C PRO A 64 -16.67 11.85 3.84
N LEU A 65 -17.16 10.67 3.44
CA LEU A 65 -17.85 9.73 4.33
C LEU A 65 -16.93 8.90 5.22
N LYS A 66 -15.65 8.76 4.82
CA LYS A 66 -14.64 7.99 5.56
C LYS A 66 -15.01 6.53 5.83
N GLY A 67 -15.93 5.96 5.01
CA GLY A 67 -16.41 4.58 5.17
C GLY A 67 -15.48 3.52 4.62
N ASN A 68 -14.53 3.91 3.77
CA ASN A 68 -13.63 2.99 3.08
C ASN A 68 -12.18 3.42 3.23
N LEU A 69 -11.26 2.48 3.02
CA LEU A 69 -9.83 2.78 2.91
C LEU A 69 -9.42 2.69 1.45
N ILE A 70 -8.57 3.61 1.02
CA ILE A 70 -8.03 3.63 -0.33
C ILE A 70 -6.53 3.38 -0.24
N VAL A 71 -6.05 2.34 -0.91
CA VAL A 71 -4.61 2.06 -0.98
C VAL A 71 -3.97 3.03 -1.96
N LEU A 72 -3.03 3.82 -1.47
CA LEU A 72 -2.29 4.78 -2.27
C LEU A 72 -1.03 4.16 -2.88
N ARG A 73 -0.39 3.28 -2.14
CA ARG A 73 0.85 2.64 -2.59
C ARG A 73 1.08 1.33 -1.84
N LEU A 74 1.49 0.32 -2.58
CA LEU A 74 2.01 -0.94 -2.03
C LEU A 74 3.27 -1.27 -2.83
N ALA A 75 4.39 -1.37 -2.15
CA ALA A 75 5.67 -1.62 -2.80
C ALA A 75 6.49 -2.62 -2.01
N VAL A 76 7.13 -3.55 -2.73
CA VAL A 76 8.02 -4.56 -2.15
C VAL A 76 9.36 -4.45 -2.87
N ARG A 77 10.44 -4.39 -2.10
CA ARG A 77 11.80 -4.35 -2.65
C ARG A 77 12.02 -5.54 -3.58
N PRO A 78 12.63 -5.34 -4.79
CA PRO A 78 12.74 -6.43 -5.78
C PRO A 78 13.31 -7.73 -5.24
N ALA A 79 14.34 -7.67 -4.40
CA ALA A 79 14.96 -8.86 -3.81
C ALA A 79 14.03 -9.63 -2.87
N PHE A 80 12.93 -9.02 -2.43
CA PHE A 80 12.00 -9.63 -1.47
C PHE A 80 10.62 -9.93 -2.07
N GLN A 81 10.44 -9.69 -3.36
CA GLN A 81 9.18 -10.02 -4.04
C GLN A 81 8.98 -11.54 -4.12
N GLY A 82 7.72 -11.96 -4.12
CA GLY A 82 7.37 -13.37 -4.18
C GLY A 82 7.51 -14.12 -2.86
N GLN A 83 7.79 -13.43 -1.76
CA GLN A 83 7.99 -14.02 -0.43
C GLN A 83 6.84 -13.74 0.55
N GLY A 84 5.76 -13.11 0.07
CA GLY A 84 4.57 -12.90 0.88
C GLY A 84 4.51 -11.58 1.66
N TYR A 85 5.47 -10.68 1.50
CA TYR A 85 5.47 -9.40 2.24
C TYR A 85 4.27 -8.52 1.88
N GLY A 86 3.94 -8.42 0.59
CA GLY A 86 2.76 -7.66 0.15
C GLY A 86 1.48 -8.21 0.75
N SER A 87 1.34 -9.53 0.75
CA SER A 87 0.15 -10.19 1.31
C SER A 87 0.01 -9.97 2.81
N ILE A 88 1.14 -9.95 3.54
CA ILE A 88 1.14 -9.66 4.97
C ILE A 88 0.70 -8.22 5.24
N LEU A 89 1.17 -7.26 4.44
CA LEU A 89 0.75 -5.86 4.58
C LEU A 89 -0.73 -5.68 4.26
N ILE A 90 -1.23 -6.34 3.24
CA ILE A 90 -2.66 -6.32 2.90
C ILE A 90 -3.49 -6.92 4.05
N ALA A 91 -3.06 -8.05 4.61
CA ALA A 91 -3.73 -8.67 5.74
C ALA A 91 -3.78 -7.72 6.95
N ALA A 92 -2.67 -7.04 7.24
CA ALA A 92 -2.62 -6.05 8.31
C ALA A 92 -3.58 -4.88 8.05
N LEU A 93 -3.70 -4.43 6.81
CA LEU A 93 -4.65 -3.38 6.44
C LEU A 93 -6.09 -3.84 6.61
N LYS A 94 -6.41 -5.09 6.25
CA LYS A 94 -7.73 -5.67 6.47
C LYS A 94 -8.10 -5.70 7.95
N ASP A 95 -7.15 -6.07 8.81
CA ASP A 95 -7.36 -6.06 10.26
C ASP A 95 -7.66 -4.64 10.77
N LEU A 96 -6.92 -3.65 10.27
CA LEU A 96 -7.17 -2.25 10.61
C LEU A 96 -8.54 -1.78 10.12
N ALA A 97 -8.95 -2.20 8.93
CA ALA A 97 -10.27 -1.86 8.40
C ALA A 97 -11.38 -2.40 9.31
N VAL A 98 -11.25 -3.63 9.78
CA VAL A 98 -12.19 -4.23 10.72
C VAL A 98 -12.21 -3.45 12.04
N GLN A 99 -11.04 -3.16 12.60
CA GLN A 99 -10.92 -2.43 13.88
C GLN A 99 -11.50 -1.02 13.79
N LYS A 100 -11.34 -0.36 12.66
CA LYS A 100 -11.85 1.00 12.41
C LYS A 100 -13.28 1.02 11.87
N GLU A 101 -13.92 -0.15 11.78
CA GLU A 101 -15.28 -0.30 11.28
C GLU A 101 -15.47 0.23 9.85
N LYS A 102 -14.45 0.07 8.99
CA LYS A 102 -14.53 0.41 7.58
C LYS A 102 -15.28 -0.68 6.81
N GLU A 103 -16.02 -0.29 5.79
CA GLU A 103 -16.81 -1.22 4.99
C GLU A 103 -15.97 -1.95 3.95
N ALA A 104 -15.02 -1.26 3.34
CA ALA A 104 -14.25 -1.79 2.23
C ALA A 104 -12.86 -1.18 2.13
N ILE A 105 -12.00 -1.86 1.36
CA ILE A 105 -10.70 -1.36 0.92
C ILE A 105 -10.73 -1.30 -0.60
N TRP A 106 -10.36 -0.14 -1.15
CA TRP A 106 -10.30 0.10 -2.59
C TRP A 106 -8.85 0.21 -3.04
N ILE A 107 -8.57 -0.32 -4.22
CA ILE A 107 -7.27 -0.15 -4.87
C ILE A 107 -7.45 -0.07 -6.39
N ASP A 108 -6.68 0.80 -7.05
CA ASP A 108 -6.57 0.82 -8.49
C ASP A 108 -5.25 0.15 -8.87
N CYS A 109 -5.30 -0.85 -9.74
CA CYS A 109 -4.12 -1.61 -10.13
C CYS A 109 -4.06 -1.82 -11.65
N SER A 110 -2.86 -2.18 -12.14
CA SER A 110 -2.69 -2.57 -13.53
C SER A 110 -3.20 -3.99 -13.76
N GLU A 111 -3.45 -4.35 -15.03
CA GLU A 111 -3.88 -5.70 -15.39
C GLU A 111 -2.93 -6.79 -14.87
N ASP A 112 -1.64 -6.49 -14.83
CA ASP A 112 -0.62 -7.43 -14.38
C ASP A 112 -0.84 -7.87 -12.92
N LEU A 113 -1.47 -7.03 -12.12
CA LEU A 113 -1.71 -7.27 -10.70
C LEU A 113 -3.11 -7.77 -10.38
N LEU A 114 -3.98 -7.88 -11.39
CA LEU A 114 -5.36 -8.32 -11.21
C LEU A 114 -5.44 -9.67 -10.49
N SER A 115 -4.69 -10.65 -10.97
CA SER A 115 -4.67 -11.99 -10.40
C SER A 115 -4.18 -11.98 -8.94
N TYR A 116 -3.14 -11.18 -8.68
CA TYR A 116 -2.59 -11.06 -7.33
C TYR A 116 -3.64 -10.54 -6.35
N PHE A 117 -4.31 -9.43 -6.68
CA PHE A 117 -5.33 -8.87 -5.79
C PHE A 117 -6.59 -9.72 -5.72
N SER A 118 -6.95 -10.44 -6.79
CA SER A 118 -8.04 -11.40 -6.74
C SER A 118 -7.77 -12.50 -5.72
N GLN A 119 -6.54 -12.98 -5.66
CA GLN A 119 -6.12 -13.98 -4.66
C GLN A 119 -6.15 -13.42 -3.24
N GLN A 120 -6.02 -12.10 -3.08
CA GLN A 120 -6.13 -11.45 -1.78
C GLN A 120 -7.59 -11.18 -1.37
N GLY A 121 -8.56 -11.60 -2.17
CA GLY A 121 -9.97 -11.43 -1.86
C GLY A 121 -10.60 -10.17 -2.43
N PHE A 122 -9.90 -9.43 -3.29
CA PHE A 122 -10.44 -8.28 -3.99
C PHE A 122 -11.18 -8.73 -5.24
N ARG A 123 -12.24 -8.01 -5.61
CA ARG A 123 -12.95 -8.23 -6.87
C ARG A 123 -12.81 -6.98 -7.75
N ASP A 124 -12.76 -7.18 -9.05
CA ASP A 124 -12.74 -6.06 -9.99
C ASP A 124 -14.17 -5.50 -10.17
N GLU A 125 -14.31 -4.19 -10.07
CA GLU A 125 -15.60 -3.50 -10.23
C GLU A 125 -15.68 -2.68 -11.51
N ALA A 126 -14.59 -2.00 -11.89
CA ALA A 126 -14.61 -1.09 -13.03
C ALA A 126 -13.22 -0.91 -13.62
N GLU A 127 -13.17 -0.50 -14.88
CA GLU A 127 -11.95 -0.04 -15.51
C GLU A 127 -11.98 1.49 -15.57
N SER A 128 -10.84 2.10 -15.38
CA SER A 128 -10.67 3.55 -15.44
C SER A 128 -9.32 3.88 -16.09
N ASP A 129 -9.07 5.18 -16.29
CA ASP A 129 -7.77 5.67 -16.79
C ASP A 129 -6.61 5.31 -15.86
N ARG A 130 -6.91 5.00 -14.61
CA ARG A 130 -5.92 4.63 -13.59
C ARG A 130 -5.68 3.13 -13.50
N GLY A 131 -6.37 2.34 -14.32
CA GLY A 131 -6.30 0.89 -14.31
C GLY A 131 -7.59 0.25 -13.88
N ILE A 132 -7.50 -0.88 -13.21
CA ILE A 132 -8.65 -1.65 -12.76
C ILE A 132 -8.95 -1.29 -11.30
N HIS A 133 -10.19 -0.86 -11.06
CA HIS A 133 -10.67 -0.58 -9.71
C HIS A 133 -11.11 -1.87 -9.05
N MET A 134 -10.47 -2.21 -7.95
CA MET A 134 -10.75 -3.43 -7.20
C MET A 134 -11.18 -3.12 -5.77
N VAL A 135 -12.04 -3.96 -5.23
CA VAL A 135 -12.64 -3.75 -3.91
C VAL A 135 -12.59 -5.03 -3.09
N TRP A 136 -12.18 -4.90 -1.83
CA TRP A 136 -12.37 -5.92 -0.81
C TRP A 136 -13.42 -5.40 0.17
N GLU A 137 -14.45 -6.19 0.44
CA GLU A 137 -15.49 -5.85 1.42
C GLU A 137 -15.33 -6.68 2.68
N ARG A 138 -15.54 -6.00 3.79
CA ARG A 138 -15.52 -6.62 5.11
C ARG A 138 -16.63 -7.66 5.26
#